data_810c8dfff8bb73fbb03cdd9067d6869e
#
_entry.id   810c8dfff8bb73fbb03cdd9067d6869e
#
_cell.length_a   1.000
_cell.length_b   1.000
_cell.length_c   1.000
_cell.angle_alpha   90.00
_cell.angle_beta   90.00
_cell.angle_gamma   90.00
#
_symmetry.space_group_name_H-M   'P 1'
#
loop_
_entity.id
_entity.type
_entity.pdbx_description
1 polymer ?
#
loop_
_entity_poly.entity_id
_entity_poly.type
_entity_poly.pdbx_seq_one_letter_code
_entity_poly.pdbx_strand_id
1 'polypeptide(L)'
;LIGLRSRIRAGARIKDSIVMGADNYVTKEAREIPVGVGRNCDIEGVILDKNVSLGEGVVIKPFARGMDMDEEHFVVRDGIVIIPKNTNIPAGTRITPEDI
;
A
#
# COMPACT_ATOMS: atom_id res chain seq x y z
N LEU A 1 11.16 -5.35 -1.91
CA LEU A 1 11.43 -6.07 -0.66
C LEU A 1 10.13 -6.38 0.06
N ILE A 2 9.93 -7.66 0.34
CA ILE A 2 8.71 -8.12 0.99
C ILE A 2 9.06 -8.61 2.40
N GLY A 3 8.44 -8.02 3.41
CA GLY A 3 8.70 -8.35 4.80
C GLY A 3 8.01 -9.63 5.26
N LEU A 4 8.29 -10.03 6.50
CA LEU A 4 7.68 -11.21 7.10
C LEU A 4 6.17 -11.01 7.28
N ARG A 5 5.41 -12.10 7.17
CA ARG A 5 3.96 -12.12 7.30
C ARG A 5 3.22 -11.26 6.29
N SER A 6 3.88 -10.93 5.19
CA SER A 6 3.23 -10.23 4.09
C SER A 6 2.39 -11.21 3.30
N ARG A 7 1.22 -10.76 2.84
CA ARG A 7 0.37 -11.53 1.96
C ARG A 7 0.16 -10.77 0.67
N ILE A 8 0.53 -11.41 -0.42
CA ILE A 8 0.36 -10.86 -1.76
C ILE A 8 -0.64 -11.75 -2.47
N ARG A 9 -1.79 -11.20 -2.79
CA ARG A 9 -2.87 -11.95 -3.40
C ARG A 9 -2.66 -12.13 -4.89
N ALA A 10 -3.46 -13.01 -5.49
CA ALA A 10 -3.36 -13.34 -6.91
C ALA A 10 -3.55 -12.10 -7.80
N GLY A 11 -2.76 -12.00 -8.86
CA GLY A 11 -2.86 -10.92 -9.83
C GLY A 11 -2.23 -9.60 -9.39
N ALA A 12 -1.71 -9.52 -8.18
CA ALA A 12 -1.06 -8.30 -7.70
C ALA A 12 0.29 -8.10 -8.39
N ARG A 13 0.60 -6.86 -8.71
CA ARG A 13 1.89 -6.46 -9.29
C ARG A 13 2.58 -5.51 -8.34
N ILE A 14 3.81 -5.80 -7.99
CA ILE A 14 4.61 -4.99 -7.10
C ILE A 14 5.94 -4.70 -7.76
N LYS A 15 6.22 -3.42 -7.99
CA LYS A 15 7.45 -2.99 -8.65
C LYS A 15 8.13 -1.92 -7.83
N ASP A 16 9.44 -2.06 -7.60
CA ASP A 16 10.26 -1.05 -6.90
C ASP A 16 9.65 -0.59 -5.59
N SER A 17 9.08 -1.53 -4.83
CA SER A 17 8.34 -1.21 -3.61
C SER A 17 8.88 -1.97 -2.41
N ILE A 18 8.61 -1.43 -1.23
CA ILE A 18 8.94 -2.08 0.04
C ILE A 18 7.65 -2.39 0.77
N VAL A 19 7.45 -3.66 1.11
CA VAL A 19 6.31 -4.10 1.91
C VAL A 19 6.84 -4.56 3.24
N MET A 20 6.54 -3.83 4.30
CA MET A 20 7.11 -4.08 5.62
C MET A 20 6.52 -5.31 6.32
N GLY A 21 5.39 -5.78 5.86
CA GLY A 21 4.78 -6.96 6.45
C GLY A 21 3.85 -6.63 7.60
N ALA A 22 3.58 -7.63 8.43
CA ALA A 22 2.66 -7.48 9.53
C ALA A 22 3.37 -7.76 10.86
N ASP A 23 2.93 -7.07 11.91
CA ASP A 23 3.28 -7.47 13.27
C ASP A 23 2.58 -8.78 13.57
N ASN A 24 3.06 -9.50 14.58
CA ASN A 24 2.40 -10.74 14.97
C ASN A 24 1.02 -10.45 15.55
N TYR A 25 0.13 -11.42 15.40
CA TYR A 25 -1.19 -11.45 16.05
C TYR A 25 -2.13 -10.30 15.68
N VAL A 26 -2.07 -9.85 14.47
CA VAL A 26 -3.13 -8.99 13.97
C VAL A 26 -4.39 -9.84 13.97
N THR A 27 -5.37 -9.44 14.76
CA THR A 27 -6.62 -10.19 14.87
C THR A 27 -7.42 -10.01 13.58
N LYS A 28 -7.71 -11.11 12.93
CA LYS A 28 -8.44 -11.08 11.66
C LYS A 28 -9.81 -10.45 11.81
N GLU A 29 -10.40 -10.64 12.95
CA GLU A 29 -11.74 -10.16 13.25
C GLU A 29 -11.83 -8.64 13.32
N ALA A 30 -10.71 -7.98 13.55
CA ALA A 30 -10.68 -6.53 13.70
C ALA A 30 -10.56 -5.80 12.36
N ARG A 31 -10.44 -6.53 11.25
CA ARG A 31 -10.20 -5.90 9.95
C ARG A 31 -11.16 -6.38 8.88
N GLU A 32 -11.77 -5.43 8.18
CA GLU A 32 -12.55 -5.74 6.99
C GLU A 32 -11.63 -6.15 5.84
N ILE A 33 -10.45 -5.54 5.77
CA ILE A 33 -9.48 -5.80 4.71
C ILE A 33 -8.30 -6.55 5.33
N PRO A 34 -7.97 -7.74 4.82
CA PRO A 34 -6.81 -8.48 5.33
C PRO A 34 -5.52 -7.70 5.15
N VAL A 35 -4.60 -7.87 6.10
CA VAL A 35 -3.28 -7.23 5.99
C VAL A 35 -2.55 -7.76 4.76
N GLY A 36 -1.96 -6.84 4.00
CA GLY A 36 -1.17 -7.17 2.82
C GLY A 36 -1.73 -6.54 1.56
N VAL A 37 -1.29 -7.07 0.42
CA VAL A 37 -1.68 -6.55 -0.89
C VAL A 37 -2.81 -7.39 -1.44
N GLY A 38 -3.94 -6.75 -1.72
CA GLY A 38 -5.11 -7.43 -2.23
C GLY A 38 -4.97 -7.91 -3.66
N ARG A 39 -6.00 -8.61 -4.15
CA ARG A 39 -6.01 -9.12 -5.53
C ARG A 39 -5.96 -7.99 -6.54
N ASN A 40 -5.24 -8.24 -7.63
CA ASN A 40 -5.20 -7.33 -8.77
C ASN A 40 -4.72 -5.92 -8.43
N CYS A 41 -4.02 -5.75 -7.33
CA CYS A 41 -3.37 -4.48 -7.03
C CYS A 41 -2.20 -4.26 -7.97
N ASP A 42 -1.95 -3.00 -8.29
CA ASP A 42 -0.81 -2.62 -9.12
C ASP A 42 -0.09 -1.48 -8.40
N ILE A 43 1.01 -1.80 -7.75
CA ILE A 43 1.75 -0.82 -6.96
C ILE A 43 3.17 -0.68 -7.46
N GLU A 44 3.64 0.57 -7.52
CA GLU A 44 4.96 0.88 -8.01
C GLU A 44 5.52 2.06 -7.22
N GLY A 45 6.78 1.94 -6.79
CA GLY A 45 7.44 3.01 -6.06
C GLY A 45 6.77 3.35 -4.73
N VAL A 46 6.36 2.35 -3.97
CA VAL A 46 5.56 2.53 -2.76
C VAL A 46 6.27 1.89 -1.57
N ILE A 47 6.15 2.53 -0.43
CA ILE A 47 6.56 1.93 0.85
C ILE A 47 5.30 1.67 1.65
N LEU A 48 5.01 0.40 1.91
CA LEU A 48 3.92 0.00 2.78
C LEU A 48 4.48 -0.30 4.15
N ASP A 49 4.13 0.53 5.12
CA ASP A 49 4.56 0.32 6.51
C ASP A 49 3.86 -0.90 7.11
N LYS A 50 4.14 -1.22 8.35
CA LYS A 50 3.59 -2.42 8.98
C LYS A 50 2.08 -2.40 9.09
N ASN A 51 1.46 -3.56 8.91
CA ASN A 51 0.02 -3.76 9.07
C ASN A 51 -0.82 -2.92 8.11
N VAL A 52 -0.27 -2.58 6.95
CA VAL A 52 -1.03 -1.89 5.91
C VAL A 52 -1.84 -2.91 5.13
N SER A 53 -3.09 -2.57 4.84
CA SER A 53 -3.99 -3.42 4.06
C SER A 53 -4.43 -2.69 2.81
N LEU A 54 -4.23 -3.31 1.66
CA LEU A 54 -4.72 -2.80 0.39
C LEU A 54 -5.85 -3.68 -0.09
N GLY A 55 -7.00 -3.09 -0.36
CA GLY A 55 -8.13 -3.82 -0.90
C GLY A 55 -7.89 -4.27 -2.34
N GLU A 56 -8.85 -4.97 -2.91
CA GLU A 56 -8.73 -5.46 -4.29
C GLU A 56 -8.70 -4.31 -5.29
N GLY A 57 -7.82 -4.43 -6.28
CA GLY A 57 -7.76 -3.48 -7.37
C GLY A 57 -7.18 -2.11 -7.03
N VAL A 58 -6.47 -1.98 -5.93
CA VAL A 58 -5.81 -0.73 -5.57
C VAL A 58 -4.66 -0.46 -6.53
N VAL A 59 -4.59 0.76 -7.05
CA VAL A 59 -3.52 1.19 -7.95
C VAL A 59 -2.75 2.33 -7.31
N ILE A 60 -1.44 2.16 -7.16
CA ILE A 60 -0.57 3.20 -6.62
C ILE A 60 0.64 3.34 -7.53
N LYS A 61 0.87 4.55 -8.03
CA LYS A 61 1.98 4.85 -8.93
C LYS A 61 2.84 5.97 -8.35
N PRO A 62 4.13 6.03 -8.70
CA PRO A 62 4.99 7.08 -8.17
C PRO A 62 4.60 8.45 -8.72
N PHE A 63 4.85 9.47 -7.92
CA PHE A 63 4.69 10.85 -8.33
C PHE A 63 6.01 11.38 -8.89
N ALA A 64 6.00 12.61 -9.36
CA ALA A 64 7.21 13.22 -9.90
C ALA A 64 8.27 13.35 -8.80
N ARG A 65 9.53 13.16 -9.18
CA ARG A 65 10.65 13.32 -8.27
C ARG A 65 10.64 14.73 -7.66
N GLY A 66 10.88 14.82 -6.37
CA GLY A 66 10.87 16.08 -5.65
C GLY A 66 9.49 16.49 -5.15
N MET A 67 8.46 15.76 -5.48
CA MET A 67 7.10 16.07 -5.05
C MET A 67 6.85 15.54 -3.64
N ASP A 68 6.33 16.39 -2.78
CA ASP A 68 5.95 16.04 -1.41
C ASP A 68 4.49 16.40 -1.17
N MET A 69 3.76 15.51 -0.51
CA MET A 69 2.35 15.73 -0.16
C MET A 69 2.02 15.04 1.14
N ASP A 70 1.09 15.60 1.89
CA ASP A 70 0.52 14.96 3.08
C ASP A 70 -0.98 14.80 2.85
N GLU A 71 -1.43 13.55 2.78
CA GLU A 71 -2.83 13.23 2.61
C GLU A 71 -3.34 12.44 3.82
N GLU A 72 -4.64 12.21 3.88
CA GLU A 72 -5.26 11.53 5.02
C GLU A 72 -4.73 10.12 5.23
N HIS A 73 -4.58 9.36 4.15
CA HIS A 73 -4.21 7.95 4.23
C HIS A 73 -2.82 7.64 3.69
N PHE A 74 -2.11 8.64 3.19
CA PHE A 74 -0.77 8.41 2.67
C PHE A 74 0.01 9.72 2.65
N VAL A 75 1.32 9.59 2.51
CA VAL A 75 2.19 10.74 2.28
C VAL A 75 3.03 10.47 1.05
N VAL A 76 3.51 11.54 0.41
CA VAL A 76 4.45 11.43 -0.71
C VAL A 76 5.71 12.18 -0.33
N ARG A 77 6.85 11.54 -0.51
CA ARG A 77 8.16 12.14 -0.26
C ARG A 77 9.06 11.85 -1.42
N ASP A 78 9.51 12.89 -2.08
CA ASP A 78 10.36 12.79 -3.29
C ASP A 78 9.74 11.84 -4.32
N GLY A 79 8.45 11.96 -4.51
CA GLY A 79 7.70 11.15 -5.46
C GLY A 79 7.33 9.74 -4.99
N ILE A 80 7.84 9.31 -3.85
CA ILE A 80 7.56 7.98 -3.32
C ILE A 80 6.34 8.03 -2.42
N VAL A 81 5.37 7.17 -2.70
CA VAL A 81 4.17 7.07 -1.88
C VAL A 81 4.45 6.20 -0.67
N ILE A 82 4.13 6.71 0.50
CA ILE A 82 4.32 5.99 1.77
C ILE A 82 2.97 5.82 2.43
N ILE A 83 2.58 4.58 2.66
CA ILE A 83 1.34 4.27 3.35
C ILE A 83 1.68 4.02 4.82
N PRO A 84 1.18 4.84 5.73
CA PRO A 84 1.53 4.71 7.14
C PRO A 84 1.07 3.41 7.78
N LYS A 85 1.70 3.08 8.88
CA LYS A 85 1.38 1.91 9.69
C LYS A 85 -0.12 1.83 10.01
N ASN A 86 -0.65 0.63 9.95
CA ASN A 86 -2.05 0.32 10.31
C ASN A 86 -3.11 0.97 9.43
N THR A 87 -2.75 1.39 8.24
CA THR A 87 -3.70 2.02 7.32
C THR A 87 -4.41 0.98 6.47
N ASN A 88 -5.71 1.14 6.28
CA ASN A 88 -6.51 0.33 5.39
C ASN A 88 -6.88 1.16 4.16
N ILE A 89 -6.51 0.68 2.99
CA ILE A 89 -6.85 1.35 1.73
C ILE A 89 -7.98 0.56 1.08
N PRO A 90 -9.16 1.18 0.91
CA PRO A 90 -10.32 0.48 0.34
C PRO A 90 -10.09 -0.02 -1.08
N ALA A 91 -10.82 -1.07 -1.44
CA ALA A 91 -10.78 -1.62 -2.80
C ALA A 91 -11.05 -0.53 -3.84
N GLY A 92 -10.35 -0.60 -4.97
CA GLY A 92 -10.54 0.33 -6.07
C GLY A 92 -9.91 1.71 -5.88
N THR A 93 -9.21 1.94 -4.78
CA THR A 93 -8.55 3.23 -4.55
C THR A 93 -7.41 3.43 -5.55
N ARG A 94 -7.31 4.62 -6.10
CA ARG A 94 -6.23 4.99 -7.02
C ARG A 94 -5.44 6.14 -6.45
N ILE A 95 -4.15 5.90 -6.25
CA ILE A 95 -3.20 6.92 -5.78
C ILE A 95 -2.19 7.11 -6.90
N THR A 96 -2.50 7.98 -7.82
CA THR A 96 -1.65 8.23 -8.98
C THR A 96 -1.60 9.73 -9.26
N PRO A 97 -0.55 10.22 -9.96
CA PRO A 97 -0.48 11.64 -10.31
C PRO A 97 -1.66 12.13 -11.13
N GLU A 98 -2.27 11.25 -11.93
CA GLU A 98 -3.39 11.63 -12.79
C GLU A 98 -4.71 11.75 -12.03
N ASP A 99 -4.80 11.14 -10.86
CA ASP A 99 -6.06 11.08 -10.07
C ASP A 99 -6.10 12.09 -8.92
N ILE A 100 -5.11 12.97 -8.86
CA ILE A 100 -5.03 13.97 -7.77
C ILE A 100 -4.90 15.37 -8.33
#